data_6cf0d7c5cdfe44c09e3454f8a9343af9
#
_entry.id   6cf0d7c5cdfe44c09e3454f8a9343af9
#
_cell.length_a   1.000
_cell.length_b   1.000
_cell.length_c   1.000
_cell.angle_alpha   90.00
_cell.angle_beta   90.00
_cell.angle_gamma   90.00
#
_symmetry.space_group_name_H-M   'P 1'
#
loop_
_entity.id
_entity.type
_entity.pdbx_description
1 polymer ?
#
loop_
_entity_poly.entity_id
_entity_poly.type
_entity_poly.pdbx_seq_one_letter_code
_entity_poly.pdbx_strand_id
1 'polypeptide(L)'
;MKFYESGDHGKPVIFLFPGTCCLYNSFDHVLEGLHVYFYTVAVSYDGFDSNENTQFHSMEEECEKIEQEIMSHYGGKIKAAYGCSLGGSFVSLLIQRKRIHIDHGIIGSSDMDEAGKIMATIQTSIVTPIMYKMVHTGTLPK
;
A
#
# COMPACT_ATOMS: atom_id res chain seq x y z
N MET A 1 -10.83 -1.29 4.89
CA MET A 1 -9.87 -0.34 4.25
C MET A 1 -10.31 1.08 4.54
N LYS A 2 -9.36 1.97 4.79
CA LYS A 2 -9.59 3.41 4.96
C LYS A 2 -8.65 4.23 4.10
N PHE A 3 -9.10 5.46 3.80
CA PHE A 3 -8.36 6.43 3.03
C PHE A 3 -8.23 7.69 3.89
N TYR A 4 -6.99 8.06 4.20
CA TYR A 4 -6.68 9.22 5.03
C TYR A 4 -6.25 10.38 4.13
N GLU A 5 -7.14 11.33 4.02
CA GLU A 5 -7.01 12.47 3.13
C GLU A 5 -6.41 13.66 3.85
N SER A 6 -5.53 14.40 3.19
CA SER A 6 -4.97 15.64 3.73
C SER A 6 -4.44 16.57 2.65
N GLY A 7 -4.40 17.86 2.97
CA GLY A 7 -3.96 18.93 2.08
C GLY A 7 -5.11 19.69 1.42
N ASP A 8 -4.82 20.36 0.31
CA ASP A 8 -5.76 21.21 -0.42
C ASP A 8 -6.43 20.42 -1.56
N HIS A 9 -7.75 20.28 -1.50
CA HIS A 9 -8.57 19.59 -2.51
C HIS A 9 -8.47 20.17 -3.94
N GLY A 10 -7.98 21.41 -4.09
CA GLY A 10 -7.77 22.02 -5.40
C GLY A 10 -6.51 21.52 -6.13
N LYS A 11 -5.69 20.71 -5.47
CA LYS A 11 -4.43 20.21 -6.01
C LYS A 11 -4.57 18.82 -6.65
N PRO A 12 -3.63 18.45 -7.54
CA PRO A 12 -3.56 17.10 -8.10
C PRO A 12 -3.45 16.05 -6.99
N VAL A 13 -4.14 14.93 -7.17
CA VAL A 13 -4.21 13.85 -6.16
C VAL A 13 -3.02 12.91 -6.27
N ILE A 14 -2.40 12.60 -5.12
CA ILE A 14 -1.44 11.50 -4.98
C ILE A 14 -1.93 10.49 -3.95
N PHE A 15 -1.92 9.20 -4.33
CA PHE A 15 -2.16 8.09 -3.42
C PHE A 15 -0.84 7.56 -2.87
N LEU A 16 -0.80 7.31 -1.55
CA LEU A 16 0.36 6.83 -0.81
C LEU A 16 0.08 5.42 -0.26
N PHE A 17 0.85 4.45 -0.72
CA PHE A 17 0.69 3.04 -0.39
C PHE A 17 1.81 2.59 0.55
N PRO A 18 1.52 2.31 1.85
CA PRO A 18 2.53 1.90 2.80
C PRO A 18 3.06 0.48 2.53
N GLY A 19 4.24 0.19 3.08
CA GLY A 19 4.84 -1.13 3.04
C GLY A 19 4.23 -2.10 4.06
N THR A 20 4.71 -3.34 4.06
CA THR A 20 4.31 -4.35 5.04
C THR A 20 4.59 -3.88 6.46
N CYS A 21 3.64 -4.07 7.35
CA CYS A 21 3.69 -3.64 8.76
C CYS A 21 3.82 -2.12 8.97
N CYS A 22 3.61 -1.32 7.92
CA CYS A 22 3.54 0.13 8.01
C CYS A 22 2.08 0.59 8.02
N LEU A 23 1.78 1.58 8.85
CA LEU A 23 0.47 2.24 8.87
C LEU A 23 0.46 3.45 7.92
N TYR A 24 -0.72 3.97 7.64
CA TYR A 24 -0.93 5.17 6.82
C TYR A 24 -0.09 6.37 7.29
N ASN A 25 0.13 6.52 8.61
CA ASN A 25 0.89 7.61 9.21
C ASN A 25 2.42 7.47 9.05
N SER A 26 2.91 6.41 8.41
CA SER A 26 4.33 6.31 8.05
C SER A 26 4.80 7.41 7.09
N PHE A 27 3.85 8.09 6.44
CA PHE A 27 4.12 9.22 5.55
C PHE A 27 4.08 10.60 6.22
N ASP A 28 3.71 10.71 7.49
CA ASP A 28 3.49 12.00 8.18
C ASP A 28 4.69 12.95 8.04
N HIS A 29 5.89 12.43 8.07
CA HIS A 29 7.13 13.20 7.97
C HIS A 29 7.38 13.84 6.59
N VAL A 30 6.66 13.43 5.55
CA VAL A 30 6.78 13.97 4.18
C VAL A 30 5.54 14.75 3.73
N LEU A 31 4.43 14.69 4.48
CA LEU A 31 3.17 15.29 4.09
C LEU A 31 3.29 16.80 3.87
N GLU A 32 3.99 17.52 4.75
CA GLU A 32 4.18 18.98 4.63
C GLU A 32 4.79 19.37 3.27
N GLY A 33 5.81 18.62 2.84
CA GLY A 33 6.44 18.83 1.53
C GLY A 33 5.54 18.43 0.36
N LEU A 34 4.78 17.36 0.51
CA LEU A 34 3.84 16.90 -0.53
C LEU A 34 2.67 17.86 -0.70
N HIS A 35 2.15 18.44 0.39
CA HIS A 35 1.03 19.37 0.35
C HIS A 35 1.32 20.67 -0.43
N VAL A 36 2.59 20.98 -0.69
CA VAL A 36 2.94 22.08 -1.60
C VAL A 36 2.41 21.83 -3.01
N TYR A 37 2.36 20.57 -3.44
CA TYR A 37 2.06 20.19 -4.82
C TYR A 37 0.84 19.30 -4.98
N PHE A 38 0.45 18.57 -3.95
CA PHE A 38 -0.55 17.51 -4.01
C PHE A 38 -1.58 17.59 -2.89
N TYR A 39 -2.79 17.11 -3.21
CA TYR A 39 -3.72 16.57 -2.24
C TYR A 39 -3.36 15.09 -2.02
N THR A 40 -3.14 14.69 -0.77
CA THR A 40 -2.62 13.37 -0.44
C THR A 40 -3.69 12.44 0.11
N VAL A 41 -3.67 11.19 -0.31
CA VAL A 41 -4.54 10.12 0.16
C VAL A 41 -3.68 8.94 0.60
N ALA A 42 -3.51 8.76 1.91
CA ALA A 42 -2.77 7.62 2.45
C ALA A 42 -3.70 6.42 2.66
N VAL A 43 -3.33 5.26 2.12
CA VAL A 43 -4.12 4.04 2.17
C VAL A 43 -3.84 3.28 3.47
N SER A 44 -4.89 2.83 4.15
CA SER A 44 -4.82 1.85 5.23
C SER A 44 -5.50 0.58 4.76
N TYR A 45 -4.73 -0.48 4.54
CA TYR A 45 -5.26 -1.78 4.09
C TYR A 45 -6.08 -2.45 5.19
N ASP A 46 -7.01 -3.30 4.80
CA ASP A 46 -7.75 -4.11 5.74
C ASP A 46 -6.80 -4.99 6.58
N GLY A 47 -7.08 -5.10 7.87
CA GLY A 47 -6.27 -5.88 8.81
C GLY A 47 -4.94 -5.23 9.24
N PHE A 48 -4.59 -4.03 8.71
CA PHE A 48 -3.36 -3.33 9.09
C PHE A 48 -3.56 -2.36 10.26
N ASP A 49 -4.77 -1.81 10.42
CA ASP A 49 -5.10 -0.94 11.56
C ASP A 49 -5.77 -1.76 12.66
N SER A 50 -5.13 -1.85 13.83
CA SER A 50 -5.65 -2.58 15.00
C SER A 50 -6.95 -1.99 15.57
N ASN A 51 -7.29 -0.76 15.20
CA ASN A 51 -8.54 -0.11 15.58
C ASN A 51 -9.72 -0.52 14.69
N GLU A 52 -9.46 -1.30 13.64
CA GLU A 52 -10.46 -1.79 12.72
C GLU A 52 -10.62 -3.31 12.85
N ASN A 53 -11.87 -3.76 12.85
CA ASN A 53 -12.17 -5.20 12.80
C ASN A 53 -12.32 -5.64 11.33
N THR A 54 -11.22 -5.49 10.56
CA THR A 54 -11.15 -5.88 9.15
C THR A 54 -10.05 -6.91 8.95
N GLN A 55 -10.09 -7.63 7.84
CA GLN A 55 -9.11 -8.65 7.50
C GLN A 55 -8.64 -8.49 6.05
N PHE A 56 -7.33 -8.53 5.86
CA PHE A 56 -6.72 -8.59 4.54
C PHE A 56 -6.92 -10.00 3.95
N HIS A 57 -7.60 -10.09 2.80
CA HIS A 57 -7.83 -11.38 2.13
C HIS A 57 -6.90 -11.59 0.95
N SER A 58 -6.84 -10.63 0.04
CA SER A 58 -5.95 -10.69 -1.12
C SER A 58 -5.61 -9.28 -1.63
N MET A 59 -4.53 -9.19 -2.40
CA MET A 59 -4.17 -7.93 -3.06
C MET A 59 -5.21 -7.52 -4.10
N GLU A 60 -5.84 -8.48 -4.76
CA GLU A 60 -6.86 -8.24 -5.77
C GLU A 60 -8.10 -7.58 -5.18
N GLU A 61 -8.58 -8.07 -4.03
CA GLU A 61 -9.72 -7.48 -3.32
C GLU A 61 -9.40 -6.07 -2.81
N GLU A 62 -8.20 -5.88 -2.28
CA GLU A 62 -7.76 -4.55 -1.86
C GLU A 62 -7.64 -3.58 -3.05
N CYS A 63 -7.11 -4.04 -4.20
CA CYS A 63 -7.09 -3.25 -5.43
C CYS A 63 -8.49 -2.86 -5.90
N GLU A 64 -9.47 -3.74 -5.79
CA GLU A 64 -10.87 -3.44 -6.16
C GLU A 64 -11.45 -2.31 -5.31
N LYS A 65 -11.19 -2.30 -4.01
CA LYS A 65 -11.60 -1.22 -3.11
C LYS A 65 -10.94 0.11 -3.46
N ILE A 66 -9.62 0.08 -3.76
CA ILE A 66 -8.86 1.26 -4.17
C ILE A 66 -9.38 1.80 -5.51
N GLU A 67 -9.59 0.92 -6.49
CA GLU A 67 -10.15 1.29 -7.79
C GLU A 67 -11.54 1.92 -7.64
N GLN A 68 -12.39 1.34 -6.78
CA GLN A 68 -13.72 1.86 -6.50
C GLN A 68 -13.67 3.24 -5.83
N GLU A 69 -12.76 3.45 -4.89
CA GLU A 69 -12.52 4.76 -4.27
C GLU A 69 -12.12 5.79 -5.32
N ILE A 70 -11.12 5.46 -6.15
CA ILE A 70 -10.62 6.37 -7.19
C ILE A 70 -11.69 6.67 -8.24
N MET A 71 -12.51 5.69 -8.60
CA MET A 71 -13.62 5.92 -9.54
C MET A 71 -14.72 6.82 -8.95
N SER A 72 -15.05 6.60 -7.67
CA SER A 72 -16.18 7.28 -7.03
C SER A 72 -15.86 8.72 -6.64
N HIS A 73 -14.65 8.98 -6.17
CA HIS A 73 -14.28 10.29 -5.61
C HIS A 73 -13.34 11.11 -6.50
N TYR A 74 -12.62 10.45 -7.43
CA TYR A 74 -11.61 11.12 -8.28
C TYR A 74 -11.85 10.91 -9.78
N GLY A 75 -13.05 10.46 -10.17
CA GLY A 75 -13.41 10.29 -11.57
C GLY A 75 -12.60 9.25 -12.33
N GLY A 76 -12.05 8.27 -11.64
CA GLY A 76 -11.25 7.18 -12.21
C GLY A 76 -9.81 7.58 -12.59
N LYS A 77 -9.35 8.77 -12.20
CA LYS A 77 -8.03 9.29 -12.55
C LYS A 77 -7.35 9.98 -11.38
N ILE A 78 -6.07 9.65 -11.16
CA ILE A 78 -5.19 10.32 -10.18
C ILE A 78 -3.88 10.78 -10.83
N LYS A 79 -3.25 11.81 -10.25
CA LYS A 79 -2.00 12.36 -10.76
C LYS A 79 -0.82 11.46 -10.49
N ALA A 80 -0.74 10.90 -9.29
CA ALA A 80 0.38 10.04 -8.92
C ALA A 80 -0.05 8.95 -7.95
N ALA A 81 0.69 7.86 -7.94
CA ALA A 81 0.64 6.81 -6.94
C ALA A 81 2.08 6.49 -6.51
N TYR A 82 2.35 6.56 -5.22
CA TYR A 82 3.64 6.17 -4.63
C TYR A 82 3.45 4.95 -3.75
N GLY A 83 4.31 3.95 -3.90
CA GLY A 83 4.31 2.78 -3.04
C GLY A 83 5.72 2.26 -2.78
N CYS A 84 5.98 1.83 -1.55
CA CYS A 84 7.23 1.22 -1.13
C CYS A 84 6.99 -0.23 -0.70
N SER A 85 7.86 -1.16 -1.09
CA SER A 85 7.73 -2.58 -0.76
C SER A 85 6.35 -3.11 -1.19
N LEU A 86 5.53 -3.64 -0.27
CA LEU A 86 4.14 -4.06 -0.54
C LEU A 86 3.34 -2.97 -1.27
N GLY A 87 3.49 -1.71 -0.86
CA GLY A 87 2.82 -0.59 -1.52
C GLY A 87 3.22 -0.43 -2.99
N GLY A 88 4.48 -0.69 -3.34
CA GLY A 88 4.95 -0.71 -4.72
C GLY A 88 4.30 -1.83 -5.55
N SER A 89 4.07 -2.99 -4.94
CA SER A 89 3.34 -4.10 -5.58
C SER A 89 1.88 -3.71 -5.86
N PHE A 90 1.23 -2.98 -4.95
CA PHE A 90 -0.12 -2.42 -5.20
C PHE A 90 -0.14 -1.44 -6.37
N VAL A 91 0.79 -0.48 -6.41
CA VAL A 91 0.89 0.47 -7.52
C VAL A 91 1.06 -0.26 -8.84
N SER A 92 1.94 -1.26 -8.89
CA SER A 92 2.18 -2.07 -10.08
C SER A 92 0.96 -2.84 -10.52
N LEU A 93 0.25 -3.49 -9.57
CA LEU A 93 -0.95 -4.25 -9.87
C LEU A 93 -2.08 -3.36 -10.38
N LEU A 94 -2.30 -2.20 -9.77
CA LEU A 94 -3.29 -1.21 -10.25
C LEU A 94 -3.01 -0.76 -11.68
N ILE A 95 -1.73 -0.50 -12.02
CA ILE A 95 -1.32 -0.15 -13.39
C ILE A 95 -1.58 -1.30 -14.37
N GLN A 96 -1.28 -2.54 -13.98
CA GLN A 96 -1.51 -3.71 -14.83
C GLN A 96 -3.00 -3.98 -15.07
N ARG A 97 -3.84 -3.76 -14.06
CA ARG A 97 -5.30 -3.97 -14.16
C ARG A 97 -5.99 -2.96 -15.09
N LYS A 98 -5.42 -1.78 -15.31
CA LYS A 98 -5.91 -0.76 -16.25
C LYS A 98 -7.37 -0.32 -16.03
N ARG A 99 -7.91 -0.45 -14.82
CA ARG A 99 -9.28 -0.06 -14.50
C ARG A 99 -9.40 1.42 -14.14
N ILE A 100 -8.29 2.03 -13.73
CA ILE A 100 -8.14 3.45 -13.40
C ILE A 100 -6.95 4.02 -14.16
N HIS A 101 -6.89 5.34 -14.25
CA HIS A 101 -5.75 6.03 -14.88
C HIS A 101 -4.83 6.66 -13.82
N ILE A 102 -3.56 6.31 -13.85
CA ILE A 102 -2.50 6.87 -13.00
C ILE A 102 -1.48 7.54 -13.91
N ASP A 103 -1.33 8.88 -13.83
CA ASP A 103 -0.38 9.59 -14.68
C ASP A 103 1.07 9.19 -14.37
N HIS A 104 1.41 9.00 -13.07
CA HIS A 104 2.75 8.64 -12.61
C HIS A 104 2.70 7.58 -11.52
N GLY A 105 3.18 6.37 -11.79
CA GLY A 105 3.41 5.34 -10.81
C GLY A 105 4.85 5.39 -10.30
N ILE A 106 5.06 5.56 -8.99
CA ILE A 106 6.37 5.63 -8.35
C ILE A 106 6.51 4.42 -7.43
N ILE A 107 7.43 3.53 -7.76
CA ILE A 107 7.63 2.25 -7.09
C ILE A 107 8.99 2.26 -6.41
N GLY A 108 8.98 2.15 -5.08
CA GLY A 108 10.19 2.08 -4.26
C GLY A 108 10.39 0.70 -3.65
N SER A 109 11.56 0.09 -3.87
CA SER A 109 12.00 -1.15 -3.20
C SER A 109 10.95 -2.27 -3.23
N SER A 110 10.25 -2.43 -4.35
CA SER A 110 9.25 -3.47 -4.56
C SER A 110 9.77 -4.51 -5.52
N ASP A 111 9.51 -5.77 -5.21
CA ASP A 111 9.73 -6.90 -6.09
C ASP A 111 8.41 -7.26 -6.77
N MET A 112 8.47 -7.44 -8.09
CA MET A 112 7.32 -7.81 -8.92
C MET A 112 7.32 -9.30 -9.28
N ASP A 113 8.34 -10.04 -8.84
CA ASP A 113 8.44 -11.45 -9.15
C ASP A 113 7.42 -12.27 -8.37
N GLU A 114 6.62 -13.05 -9.09
CA GLU A 114 5.76 -14.06 -8.48
C GLU A 114 6.65 -15.16 -7.87
N ALA A 115 6.65 -15.24 -6.56
CA ALA A 115 7.26 -16.38 -5.88
C ALA A 115 6.54 -17.67 -6.32
N GLY A 116 7.22 -18.56 -7.03
CA GLY A 116 6.66 -19.85 -7.39
C GLY A 116 6.17 -20.59 -6.14
N LYS A 117 5.17 -21.49 -6.28
CA LYS A 117 4.50 -22.20 -5.16
C LYS A 117 5.47 -22.79 -4.13
N ILE A 118 6.60 -23.34 -4.58
CA ILE A 118 7.61 -23.94 -3.68
C ILE A 118 8.27 -22.84 -2.82
N MET A 119 8.66 -21.72 -3.43
CA MET A 119 9.28 -20.62 -2.72
C MET A 119 8.29 -19.94 -1.77
N ALA A 120 7.04 -19.73 -2.19
CA ALA A 120 5.99 -19.21 -1.33
C ALA A 120 5.73 -20.14 -0.12
N THR A 121 5.74 -21.46 -0.31
CA THR A 121 5.61 -22.43 0.79
C THR A 121 6.78 -22.35 1.76
N ILE A 122 8.02 -22.22 1.26
CA ILE A 122 9.22 -22.08 2.12
C ILE A 122 9.13 -20.77 2.90
N GLN A 123 8.80 -19.66 2.25
CA GLN A 123 8.65 -18.37 2.91
C GLN A 123 7.59 -18.40 4.02
N THR A 124 6.40 -18.90 3.72
CA THR A 124 5.30 -18.94 4.70
C THR A 124 5.53 -19.93 5.83
N SER A 125 6.12 -21.09 5.54
CA SER A 125 6.28 -22.15 6.55
C SER A 125 7.54 -22.00 7.41
N ILE A 126 8.59 -21.35 6.92
CA ILE A 126 9.88 -21.25 7.60
C ILE A 126 10.23 -19.79 7.92
N VAL A 127 10.24 -18.93 6.90
CA VAL A 127 10.73 -17.54 7.07
C VAL A 127 9.74 -16.72 7.90
N THR A 128 8.45 -16.82 7.59
CA THR A 128 7.43 -16.01 8.30
C THR A 128 7.36 -16.31 9.80
N PRO A 129 7.34 -17.57 10.28
CA PRO A 129 7.38 -17.85 11.72
C PRO A 129 8.64 -17.35 12.41
N ILE A 130 9.80 -17.42 11.73
CA ILE A 130 11.07 -16.89 12.24
C ILE A 130 11.00 -15.38 12.39
N MET A 131 10.56 -14.68 11.34
CA MET A 131 10.38 -13.22 11.35
C MET A 131 9.38 -12.77 12.41
N TYR A 132 8.24 -13.47 12.51
CA TYR A 132 7.25 -13.20 13.55
C TYR A 132 7.85 -13.30 14.95
N LYS A 133 8.60 -14.37 15.21
CA LYS A 133 9.28 -14.56 16.50
C LYS A 133 10.29 -13.46 16.78
N MET A 134 11.09 -13.08 15.79
CA MET A 134 12.08 -11.99 15.91
C MET A 134 11.43 -10.67 16.32
N VAL A 135 10.32 -10.31 15.65
CA VAL A 135 9.58 -9.07 15.92
C VAL A 135 8.99 -9.08 17.35
N HIS A 136 8.42 -10.23 17.78
CA HIS A 136 7.76 -10.33 19.09
C HIS A 136 8.71 -10.52 20.27
N THR A 137 9.85 -11.16 20.07
CA THR A 137 10.78 -11.45 21.17
C THR A 137 12.02 -10.56 21.17
N GLY A 138 12.25 -9.79 20.11
CA GLY A 138 13.45 -8.96 19.95
C GLY A 138 14.76 -9.77 19.86
N THR A 139 14.68 -11.09 19.70
CA THR A 139 15.85 -11.98 19.66
C THR A 139 16.02 -12.59 18.28
N LEU A 140 17.25 -12.45 17.73
CA LEU A 140 17.66 -13.20 16.53
C LEU A 140 17.79 -14.69 16.88
N PRO A 141 17.33 -15.61 16.00
CA PRO A 141 17.67 -17.03 16.15
C PRO A 141 19.19 -17.18 16.07
N LYS A 142 19.76 -17.96 17.01
CA LYS A 142 21.18 -18.30 17.03
C LYS A 142 21.50 -19.27 15.89
#